data_8b0fd7e8494c521702c7779eb3b05ac3
#
_entry.id   8b0fd7e8494c521702c7779eb3b05ac3
#
_cell.length_a   1.000
_cell.length_b   1.000
_cell.length_c   1.000
_cell.angle_alpha   90.00
_cell.angle_beta   90.00
_cell.angle_gamma   90.00
#
_symmetry.space_group_name_H-M   'P 1'
#
loop_
_entity.id
_entity.type
_entity.pdbx_description
1 polymer ?
#
loop_
_entity_poly.entity_id
_entity_poly.type
_entity_poly.pdbx_seq_one_letter_code
_entity_poly.pdbx_strand_id
1 'polypeptide(L)'
;MRTIPTIRTAQLTLRAMRPQDFDRYAQMWAGVPIVPPSDARARQSDEVWEAFLLNAGHWHMTGFGHWAVEPHGSLKMMGQVGFFMGRDRVDEDADPCPEAGWMLHPEANGLGLSQDAAQAAHDWFDRVVTGPLMCKVDTENRRSQQIARQLGYSPVRQIDRAGRTYDVMSRRSPPAP
;
A
#
# COMPACT_ATOMS: atom_id res chain seq x y z
N MET A 1 7.98 4.70 -22.28
CA MET A 1 7.30 4.94 -20.99
C MET A 1 6.48 3.70 -20.64
N ARG A 2 6.67 3.08 -19.49
CA ARG A 2 5.88 1.90 -19.11
C ARG A 2 4.47 2.36 -18.79
N THR A 3 3.46 1.70 -19.35
CA THR A 3 2.05 2.00 -19.04
C THR A 3 1.67 1.34 -17.72
N ILE A 4 1.17 2.13 -16.77
CA ILE A 4 0.62 1.59 -15.51
C ILE A 4 -0.69 0.86 -15.84
N PRO A 5 -0.81 -0.44 -15.52
CA PRO A 5 -2.02 -1.20 -15.84
C PRO A 5 -3.23 -0.67 -15.07
N THR A 6 -4.38 -0.76 -15.70
CA THR A 6 -5.67 -0.52 -15.04
C THR A 6 -6.31 -1.85 -14.72
N ILE A 7 -6.72 -2.02 -13.45
CA ILE A 7 -7.40 -3.23 -12.96
C ILE A 7 -8.83 -2.85 -12.59
N ARG A 8 -9.79 -3.65 -13.01
CA ARG A 8 -11.20 -3.46 -12.68
C ARG A 8 -11.71 -4.66 -11.89
N THR A 9 -12.40 -4.37 -10.81
CA THR A 9 -13.16 -5.35 -10.02
C THR A 9 -14.65 -5.11 -10.21
N ALA A 10 -15.51 -5.77 -9.44
CA ALA A 10 -16.94 -5.51 -9.44
C ALA A 10 -17.30 -4.13 -8.85
N GLN A 11 -16.47 -3.56 -7.97
CA GLN A 11 -16.80 -2.36 -7.21
C GLN A 11 -15.90 -1.17 -7.52
N LEU A 12 -14.66 -1.39 -8.01
CA LEU A 12 -13.67 -0.33 -8.14
C LEU A 12 -12.74 -0.51 -9.34
N THR A 13 -12.02 0.53 -9.62
CA THR A 13 -10.93 0.57 -10.60
C THR A 13 -9.64 0.97 -9.90
N LEU A 14 -8.59 0.17 -10.06
CA LEU A 14 -7.22 0.54 -9.73
C LEU A 14 -6.59 1.15 -10.98
N ARG A 15 -6.15 2.38 -10.88
CA ARG A 15 -5.61 3.15 -12.01
C ARG A 15 -4.35 3.94 -11.63
N ALA A 16 -3.64 4.41 -12.63
CA ALA A 16 -2.57 5.37 -12.41
C ALA A 16 -3.08 6.60 -11.65
N MET A 17 -2.25 7.13 -10.75
CA MET A 17 -2.51 8.42 -10.10
C MET A 17 -2.48 9.53 -11.14
N ARG A 18 -3.31 10.55 -10.97
CA ARG A 18 -3.44 11.74 -11.83
C ARG A 18 -3.15 12.99 -11.00
N PRO A 19 -2.66 14.09 -11.58
CA PRO A 19 -2.43 15.33 -10.82
C PRO A 19 -3.63 15.78 -10.00
N GLN A 20 -4.85 15.57 -10.50
CA GLN A 20 -6.09 15.91 -9.80
C GLN A 20 -6.38 15.06 -8.55
N ASP A 21 -5.67 13.97 -8.35
CA ASP A 21 -5.81 13.15 -7.16
C ASP A 21 -5.04 13.70 -5.94
N PHE A 22 -4.17 14.70 -6.16
CA PHE A 22 -3.25 15.17 -5.13
C PHE A 22 -3.96 15.65 -3.86
N ASP A 23 -5.02 16.44 -3.99
CA ASP A 23 -5.73 16.95 -2.81
C ASP A 23 -6.31 15.81 -1.97
N ARG A 24 -6.85 14.78 -2.61
CA ARG A 24 -7.37 13.59 -1.92
C ARG A 24 -6.24 12.76 -1.32
N TYR A 25 -5.14 12.64 -2.04
CA TYR A 25 -3.94 11.99 -1.53
C TYR A 25 -3.40 12.71 -0.29
N ALA A 26 -3.30 14.04 -0.34
CA ALA A 26 -2.84 14.85 0.79
C ALA A 26 -3.77 14.73 2.01
N GLN A 27 -5.10 14.74 1.81
CA GLN A 27 -6.09 14.53 2.89
C GLN A 27 -5.92 13.16 3.55
N MET A 28 -5.65 12.12 2.78
CA MET A 28 -5.45 10.77 3.29
C MET A 28 -4.20 10.67 4.18
N TRP A 29 -3.15 11.44 3.86
CA TRP A 29 -1.91 11.48 4.63
C TRP A 29 -1.89 12.54 5.72
N ALA A 30 -2.90 13.43 5.79
CA ALA A 30 -3.02 14.41 6.86
C ALA A 30 -3.16 13.71 8.22
N GLY A 31 -2.29 14.04 9.17
CA GLY A 31 -2.28 13.43 10.49
C GLY A 31 -1.67 12.03 10.58
N VAL A 32 -1.26 11.43 9.48
CA VAL A 32 -0.48 10.19 9.50
C VAL A 32 0.98 10.54 9.80
N PRO A 33 1.56 10.03 10.90
CA PRO A 33 2.95 10.33 11.23
C PRO A 33 3.90 9.85 10.12
N ILE A 34 4.87 10.69 9.77
CA ILE A 34 6.02 10.19 9.03
C ILE A 34 6.76 9.24 9.95
N VAL A 35 7.12 8.10 9.41
CA VAL A 35 7.94 7.12 10.12
C VAL A 35 9.35 7.09 9.50
N PRO A 36 10.19 8.07 9.78
CA PRO A 36 11.62 7.87 9.93
C PRO A 36 11.98 7.82 11.42
N PRO A 37 13.19 7.41 11.78
CA PRO A 37 13.51 6.96 13.13
C PRO A 37 13.51 8.04 14.22
N SER A 38 13.26 9.30 13.95
CA SER A 38 13.54 10.35 14.94
C SER A 38 12.40 11.26 15.35
N ASP A 39 11.40 11.55 14.52
CA ASP A 39 10.38 12.55 14.89
C ASP A 39 8.98 12.18 14.38
N ALA A 40 8.07 11.83 15.30
CA ALA A 40 6.66 11.63 15.00
C ALA A 40 5.97 12.99 14.75
N ARG A 41 6.08 13.52 13.53
CA ARG A 41 5.36 14.71 13.09
C ARG A 41 4.46 14.41 11.90
N ALA A 42 3.40 15.19 11.73
CA ALA A 42 2.61 15.15 10.50
C ALA A 42 3.46 15.55 9.30
N ARG A 43 3.18 14.94 8.14
CA ARG A 43 3.83 15.30 6.88
C ARG A 43 3.52 16.76 6.51
N GLN A 44 4.53 17.49 6.07
CA GLN A 44 4.34 18.81 5.46
C GLN A 44 3.85 18.65 4.01
N SER A 45 3.22 19.68 3.47
CA SER A 45 2.66 19.67 2.13
C SER A 45 3.67 19.24 1.05
N ASP A 46 4.90 19.74 1.13
CA ASP A 46 5.95 19.45 0.16
C ASP A 46 6.39 17.98 0.21
N GLU A 47 6.50 17.40 1.41
CA GLU A 47 6.83 15.99 1.59
C GLU A 47 5.72 15.07 1.04
N VAL A 48 4.47 15.49 1.15
CA VAL A 48 3.34 14.76 0.58
C VAL A 48 3.36 14.84 -0.94
N TRP A 49 3.69 16.02 -1.49
CA TRP A 49 3.84 16.21 -2.92
C TRP A 49 4.98 15.36 -3.49
N GLU A 50 6.15 15.37 -2.85
CA GLU A 50 7.28 14.53 -3.24
C GLU A 50 6.92 13.04 -3.21
N ALA A 51 6.24 12.57 -2.15
CA ALA A 51 5.77 11.19 -2.06
C ALA A 51 4.76 10.85 -3.16
N PHE A 52 3.90 11.79 -3.54
CA PHE A 52 2.96 11.63 -4.64
C PHE A 52 3.68 11.46 -5.99
N LEU A 53 4.66 12.30 -6.27
CA LEU A 53 5.48 12.20 -7.48
C LEU A 53 6.35 10.93 -7.50
N LEU A 54 6.86 10.52 -6.34
CA LEU A 54 7.65 9.30 -6.20
C LEU A 54 6.88 8.06 -6.66
N ASN A 55 5.56 8.01 -6.45
CA ASN A 55 4.75 6.88 -6.92
C ASN A 55 4.83 6.70 -8.43
N ALA A 56 4.77 7.78 -9.20
CA ALA A 56 4.90 7.70 -10.67
C ALA A 56 6.31 7.26 -11.09
N GLY A 57 7.34 7.81 -10.44
CA GLY A 57 8.74 7.43 -10.66
C GLY A 57 9.01 5.98 -10.31
N HIS A 58 8.43 5.49 -9.22
CA HIS A 58 8.58 4.11 -8.77
C HIS A 58 8.06 3.11 -9.81
N TRP A 59 6.87 3.34 -10.37
CA TRP A 59 6.33 2.52 -11.47
C TRP A 59 7.27 2.45 -12.68
N HIS A 60 7.86 3.58 -13.02
CA HIS A 60 8.78 3.65 -14.15
C HIS A 60 10.05 2.81 -13.92
N MET A 61 10.60 2.90 -12.72
CA MET A 61 11.86 2.25 -12.35
C MET A 61 11.72 0.74 -12.11
N THR A 62 10.67 0.32 -11.41
CA THR A 62 10.53 -1.06 -10.93
C THR A 62 9.54 -1.90 -11.72
N GLY A 63 8.58 -1.27 -12.41
CA GLY A 63 7.50 -1.95 -13.11
C GLY A 63 6.31 -2.33 -12.24
N PHE A 64 6.30 -1.91 -10.98
CA PHE A 64 5.16 -1.99 -10.04
C PHE A 64 5.11 -0.74 -9.15
N GLY A 65 4.02 -0.53 -8.43
CA GLY A 65 3.86 0.65 -7.56
C GLY A 65 2.46 0.71 -6.97
N HIS A 66 2.09 1.90 -6.50
CA HIS A 66 0.75 2.13 -5.97
C HIS A 66 -0.20 2.64 -7.05
N TRP A 67 -1.41 2.10 -7.04
CA TRP A 67 -2.55 2.61 -7.80
C TRP A 67 -3.40 3.55 -6.96
N ALA A 68 -4.07 4.48 -7.63
CA ALA A 68 -5.24 5.14 -7.07
C ALA A 68 -6.43 4.18 -7.10
N VAL A 69 -7.17 4.10 -6.00
CA VAL A 69 -8.41 3.35 -5.87
C VAL A 69 -9.58 4.26 -6.18
N GLU A 70 -10.36 3.93 -7.20
CA GLU A 70 -11.52 4.71 -7.66
C GLU A 70 -12.77 3.81 -7.65
N PRO A 71 -13.75 4.04 -6.76
CA PRO A 71 -15.01 3.31 -6.77
C PRO A 71 -15.81 3.56 -8.04
N HIS A 72 -16.54 2.57 -8.52
CA HIS A 72 -17.42 2.74 -9.67
C HIS A 72 -18.50 3.79 -9.37
N GLY A 73 -18.81 4.60 -10.36
CA GLY A 73 -19.74 5.73 -10.20
C GLY A 73 -19.17 6.97 -9.52
N SER A 74 -17.89 6.92 -9.11
CA SER A 74 -17.14 8.06 -8.58
C SER A 74 -15.94 8.35 -9.47
N LEU A 75 -15.61 9.63 -9.66
CA LEU A 75 -14.37 10.05 -10.31
C LEU A 75 -13.29 10.45 -9.28
N LYS A 76 -13.59 10.27 -7.98
CA LYS A 76 -12.71 10.67 -6.89
C LYS A 76 -11.84 9.49 -6.42
N MET A 77 -10.57 9.76 -6.23
CA MET A 77 -9.67 8.84 -5.55
C MET A 77 -10.16 8.59 -4.12
N MET A 78 -10.36 7.33 -3.76
CA MET A 78 -10.78 6.90 -2.43
C MET A 78 -9.63 6.33 -1.60
N GLY A 79 -8.46 6.16 -2.18
CA GLY A 79 -7.31 5.61 -1.50
C GLY A 79 -6.21 5.19 -2.47
N GLN A 80 -5.22 4.52 -1.90
CA GLN A 80 -4.14 3.88 -2.67
C GLN A 80 -3.95 2.43 -2.23
N VAL A 81 -3.48 1.62 -3.16
CA VAL A 81 -3.07 0.23 -2.92
C VAL A 81 -1.92 -0.13 -3.86
N GLY A 82 -1.03 -0.99 -3.41
CA GLY A 82 0.04 -1.49 -4.27
C GLY A 82 1.30 -1.87 -3.52
N PHE A 83 2.43 -1.71 -4.19
CA PHE A 83 3.71 -2.24 -3.73
C PHE A 83 4.80 -1.18 -3.86
N PHE A 84 5.72 -1.19 -2.93
CA PHE A 84 6.85 -0.29 -2.91
C PHE A 84 8.14 -1.06 -2.62
N MET A 85 9.18 -0.82 -3.41
CA MET A 85 10.51 -1.35 -3.13
C MET A 85 11.26 -0.37 -2.23
N GLY A 86 11.23 -0.65 -0.95
CA GLY A 86 12.01 0.07 0.06
C GLY A 86 13.35 -0.60 0.33
N ARG A 87 14.03 -0.13 1.37
CA ARG A 87 15.24 -0.76 1.90
C ARG A 87 14.97 -1.61 3.14
N ASP A 88 13.72 -1.63 3.60
CA ASP A 88 13.31 -2.43 4.74
C ASP A 88 13.35 -3.92 4.39
N ARG A 89 13.66 -4.71 5.38
CA ARG A 89 13.79 -6.17 5.26
C ARG A 89 12.78 -6.84 6.17
N VAL A 90 12.37 -8.02 5.78
CA VAL A 90 11.50 -8.87 6.62
C VAL A 90 12.23 -9.22 7.91
N ASP A 91 13.51 -9.57 7.80
CA ASP A 91 14.43 -9.91 8.89
C ASP A 91 15.80 -9.30 8.58
N GLU A 92 16.70 -9.21 9.56
CA GLU A 92 18.02 -8.60 9.39
C GLU A 92 18.87 -9.28 8.31
N ASP A 93 18.76 -10.59 8.20
CA ASP A 93 19.48 -11.42 7.24
C ASP A 93 18.76 -11.61 5.90
N ALA A 94 17.52 -11.12 5.76
CA ALA A 94 16.74 -11.26 4.55
C ALA A 94 17.13 -10.23 3.49
N ASP A 95 17.01 -10.59 2.21
CA ASP A 95 17.09 -9.63 1.12
C ASP A 95 15.90 -8.66 1.16
N PRO A 96 16.09 -7.40 0.72
CA PRO A 96 14.97 -6.47 0.55
C PRO A 96 13.93 -7.05 -0.42
N CYS A 97 12.67 -6.99 -0.04
CA CYS A 97 11.56 -7.39 -0.91
C CYS A 97 10.49 -6.30 -0.96
N PRO A 98 9.60 -6.32 -1.97
CA PRO A 98 8.55 -5.33 -2.08
C PRO A 98 7.63 -5.34 -0.86
N GLU A 99 7.28 -4.15 -0.37
CA GLU A 99 6.32 -3.94 0.69
C GLU A 99 4.94 -3.64 0.10
N ALA A 100 3.95 -4.43 0.47
CA ALA A 100 2.56 -4.19 0.12
C ALA A 100 1.94 -3.17 1.09
N GLY A 101 1.12 -2.28 0.54
CA GLY A 101 0.38 -1.29 1.31
C GLY A 101 -1.01 -1.04 0.74
N TRP A 102 -1.96 -0.80 1.63
CA TRP A 102 -3.32 -0.38 1.30
C TRP A 102 -3.78 0.67 2.31
N MET A 103 -4.23 1.78 1.80
CA MET A 103 -4.74 2.88 2.60
C MET A 103 -5.90 3.53 1.88
N LEU A 104 -7.07 3.54 2.50
CA LEU A 104 -8.26 4.17 1.97
C LEU A 104 -8.76 5.27 2.92
N HIS A 105 -9.46 6.25 2.36
CA HIS A 105 -10.15 7.26 3.13
C HIS A 105 -11.14 6.62 4.13
N PRO A 106 -11.37 7.24 5.29
CA PRO A 106 -12.36 6.75 6.26
C PRO A 106 -13.76 6.57 5.67
N GLU A 107 -14.12 7.35 4.65
CA GLU A 107 -15.38 7.23 3.90
C GLU A 107 -15.58 5.83 3.27
N ALA A 108 -14.50 5.10 3.00
CA ALA A 108 -14.52 3.74 2.48
C ALA A 108 -14.74 2.66 3.55
N ASN A 109 -14.79 3.05 4.82
CA ASN A 109 -14.95 2.09 5.91
C ASN A 109 -16.30 1.38 5.84
N GLY A 110 -16.31 0.08 6.08
CA GLY A 110 -17.52 -0.75 6.05
C GLY A 110 -17.95 -1.22 4.65
N LEU A 111 -17.38 -0.66 3.58
CA LEU A 111 -17.79 -0.99 2.21
C LEU A 111 -17.03 -2.18 1.56
N GLY A 112 -16.10 -2.80 2.28
CA GLY A 112 -15.30 -3.90 1.74
C GLY A 112 -14.22 -3.50 0.73
N LEU A 113 -14.15 -2.22 0.33
CA LEU A 113 -13.29 -1.74 -0.75
C LEU A 113 -11.79 -1.95 -0.48
N SER A 114 -11.35 -1.89 0.77
CA SER A 114 -9.93 -2.12 1.10
C SER A 114 -9.50 -3.55 0.79
N GLN A 115 -10.36 -4.52 1.09
CA GLN A 115 -10.08 -5.92 0.81
C GLN A 115 -10.12 -6.21 -0.69
N ASP A 116 -11.13 -5.70 -1.40
CA ASP A 116 -11.27 -5.84 -2.85
C ASP A 116 -10.05 -5.25 -3.59
N ALA A 117 -9.65 -4.02 -3.21
CA ALA A 117 -8.48 -3.36 -3.78
C ALA A 117 -7.19 -4.14 -3.50
N ALA A 118 -6.98 -4.57 -2.25
CA ALA A 118 -5.78 -5.31 -1.87
C ALA A 118 -5.71 -6.66 -2.59
N GLN A 119 -6.81 -7.41 -2.67
CA GLN A 119 -6.87 -8.67 -3.40
C GLN A 119 -6.55 -8.48 -4.88
N ALA A 120 -7.19 -7.52 -5.55
CA ALA A 120 -6.96 -7.27 -6.97
C ALA A 120 -5.51 -6.87 -7.29
N ALA A 121 -4.89 -6.06 -6.43
CA ALA A 121 -3.49 -5.70 -6.58
C ALA A 121 -2.57 -6.92 -6.41
N HIS A 122 -2.84 -7.78 -5.42
CA HIS A 122 -2.05 -8.99 -5.17
C HIS A 122 -2.22 -10.04 -6.29
N ASP A 123 -3.43 -10.22 -6.80
CA ASP A 123 -3.67 -11.10 -7.96
C ASP A 123 -2.89 -10.66 -9.20
N TRP A 124 -2.74 -9.35 -9.39
CA TRP A 124 -1.90 -8.82 -10.45
C TRP A 124 -0.41 -9.07 -10.18
N PHE A 125 0.06 -8.80 -8.95
CA PHE A 125 1.45 -8.99 -8.57
C PHE A 125 1.89 -10.44 -8.76
N ASP A 126 1.08 -11.37 -8.31
CA ASP A 126 1.36 -12.81 -8.38
C ASP A 126 1.48 -13.33 -9.81
N ARG A 127 0.79 -12.67 -10.77
CA ARG A 127 0.86 -13.03 -12.20
C ARG A 127 2.01 -12.37 -12.95
N VAL A 128 2.40 -11.15 -12.56
CA VAL A 128 3.27 -10.29 -13.39
C VAL A 128 4.67 -10.16 -12.82
N VAL A 129 4.78 -9.97 -11.51
CA VAL A 129 6.06 -9.72 -10.84
C VAL A 129 6.58 -11.00 -10.20
N THR A 130 5.74 -11.67 -9.42
CA THR A 130 6.07 -12.85 -8.60
C THR A 130 7.15 -12.60 -7.55
N GLY A 131 7.24 -13.44 -6.54
CA GLY A 131 8.28 -13.36 -5.51
C GLY A 131 7.74 -13.05 -4.11
N PRO A 132 8.63 -12.92 -3.14
CA PRO A 132 8.25 -12.64 -1.77
C PRO A 132 7.71 -11.22 -1.62
N LEU A 133 6.78 -11.05 -0.69
CA LEU A 133 6.20 -9.78 -0.29
C LEU A 133 6.26 -9.64 1.22
N MET A 134 6.41 -8.41 1.68
CA MET A 134 6.20 -8.05 3.08
C MET A 134 5.10 -7.00 3.21
N CYS A 135 4.56 -6.84 4.43
CA CYS A 135 3.76 -5.68 4.82
C CYS A 135 4.01 -5.36 6.28
N LYS A 136 3.71 -4.13 6.67
CA LYS A 136 3.75 -3.67 8.06
C LYS A 136 2.35 -3.25 8.45
N VAL A 137 1.81 -3.87 9.48
CA VAL A 137 0.45 -3.62 9.94
C VAL A 137 0.46 -3.26 11.41
N ASP A 138 -0.13 -2.12 11.75
CA ASP A 138 -0.33 -1.71 13.13
C ASP A 138 -1.08 -2.81 13.91
N THR A 139 -0.55 -3.21 15.07
CA THR A 139 -1.11 -4.28 15.88
C THR A 139 -2.51 -3.98 16.39
N GLU A 140 -2.89 -2.70 16.48
CA GLU A 140 -4.25 -2.27 16.84
C GLU A 140 -5.21 -2.25 15.64
N ASN A 141 -4.69 -2.25 14.41
CA ASN A 141 -5.52 -2.24 13.20
C ASN A 141 -5.99 -3.63 12.82
N ARG A 142 -6.99 -4.14 13.56
CA ARG A 142 -7.55 -5.50 13.37
C ARG A 142 -8.01 -5.77 11.94
N ARG A 143 -8.52 -4.74 11.25
CA ARG A 143 -9.01 -4.88 9.87
C ARG A 143 -7.85 -5.14 8.90
N SER A 144 -6.79 -4.33 8.97
CA SER A 144 -5.59 -4.56 8.14
C SER A 144 -4.91 -5.88 8.48
N GLN A 145 -4.89 -6.29 9.75
CA GLN A 145 -4.42 -7.59 10.19
C GLN A 145 -5.20 -8.74 9.52
N GLN A 146 -6.53 -8.62 9.48
CA GLN A 146 -7.37 -9.61 8.81
C GLN A 146 -7.11 -9.66 7.31
N ILE A 147 -7.02 -8.51 6.64
CA ILE A 147 -6.71 -8.43 5.21
C ILE A 147 -5.35 -9.09 4.93
N ALA A 148 -4.31 -8.75 5.70
CA ALA A 148 -3.00 -9.36 5.52
C ALA A 148 -3.04 -10.89 5.62
N ARG A 149 -3.71 -11.44 6.65
CA ARG A 149 -3.83 -12.89 6.80
C ARG A 149 -4.59 -13.54 5.65
N GLN A 150 -5.67 -12.93 5.16
CA GLN A 150 -6.42 -13.42 4.01
C GLN A 150 -5.60 -13.42 2.72
N LEU A 151 -4.66 -12.48 2.59
CA LEU A 151 -3.71 -12.42 1.49
C LEU A 151 -2.51 -13.37 1.64
N GLY A 152 -2.49 -14.20 2.69
CA GLY A 152 -1.45 -15.21 2.92
C GLY A 152 -0.24 -14.73 3.68
N TYR A 153 -0.28 -13.54 4.29
CA TYR A 153 0.81 -13.07 5.14
C TYR A 153 0.81 -13.73 6.51
N SER A 154 2.00 -14.05 7.00
CA SER A 154 2.24 -14.53 8.35
C SER A 154 3.18 -13.57 9.09
N PRO A 155 2.97 -13.33 10.39
CA PRO A 155 3.83 -12.46 11.18
C PRO A 155 5.24 -13.07 11.32
N VAL A 156 6.27 -12.22 11.23
CA VAL A 156 7.67 -12.60 11.37
C VAL A 156 8.27 -11.97 12.63
N ARG A 157 8.09 -10.67 12.80
CA ARG A 157 8.59 -9.91 13.95
C ARG A 157 7.76 -8.67 14.20
N GLN A 158 8.00 -8.03 15.32
CA GLN A 158 7.41 -6.72 15.64
C GLN A 158 8.47 -5.63 15.61
N ILE A 159 8.02 -4.43 15.29
CA ILE A 159 8.83 -3.21 15.34
C ILE A 159 8.03 -2.10 16.02
N ASP A 160 8.71 -1.30 16.82
CA ASP A 160 8.13 -0.09 17.40
C ASP A 160 8.56 1.13 16.58
N ARG A 161 7.58 1.92 16.13
CA ARG A 161 7.82 3.16 15.39
C ARG A 161 6.81 4.23 15.82
N ALA A 162 7.31 5.42 16.12
CA ALA A 162 6.49 6.57 16.49
C ALA A 162 5.47 6.27 17.60
N GLY A 163 5.85 5.45 18.61
CA GLY A 163 4.98 5.10 19.73
C GLY A 163 3.87 4.07 19.39
N ARG A 164 4.00 3.39 18.25
CA ARG A 164 3.10 2.31 17.82
C ARG A 164 3.88 1.06 17.51
N THR A 165 3.29 -0.08 17.77
CA THR A 165 3.84 -1.41 17.44
C THR A 165 3.23 -1.92 16.13
N TYR A 166 4.08 -2.38 15.24
CA TYR A 166 3.70 -2.96 13.95
C TYR A 166 4.16 -4.40 13.86
N ASP A 167 3.29 -5.26 13.36
CA ASP A 167 3.69 -6.58 12.88
C ASP A 167 4.33 -6.44 11.49
N VAL A 168 5.58 -6.87 11.36
CA VAL A 168 6.20 -7.15 10.06
C VAL A 168 5.76 -8.54 9.66
N MET A 169 5.04 -8.60 8.56
CA MET A 169 4.49 -9.85 8.05
C MET A 169 5.05 -10.14 6.66
N SER A 170 5.20 -11.40 6.32
CA SER A 170 5.68 -11.81 5.00
C SER A 170 4.84 -12.93 4.40
N ARG A 171 4.89 -13.02 3.07
CA ARG A 171 4.37 -14.14 2.31
C ARG A 171 5.25 -14.45 1.11
N ARG A 172 5.20 -15.68 0.63
CA ARG A 172 5.71 -16.04 -0.70
C ARG A 172 4.60 -15.84 -1.72
N SER A 173 4.94 -15.48 -2.93
CA SER A 173 3.99 -15.30 -4.02
C SER A 173 4.21 -16.41 -5.08
N PRO A 174 3.13 -17.03 -5.58
CA PRO A 174 1.79 -17.03 -5.02
C PRO A 174 1.76 -17.70 -3.64
N PRO A 175 0.74 -17.42 -2.79
CA PRO A 175 0.57 -18.16 -1.56
C PRO A 175 0.40 -19.65 -1.87
N ALA A 176 0.91 -20.51 -0.98
CA ALA A 176 0.72 -21.95 -1.12
C ALA A 176 -0.79 -22.28 -1.18
N PRO A 177 -1.21 -23.24 -2.04
CA PRO A 177 -2.59 -23.65 -2.14
C PRO A 177 -3.13 -24.24 -0.84
#